data_9491010357e7d62d62e5a09c997e5fc6
#
_entry.id   9491010357e7d62d62e5a09c997e5fc6
#
_cell.length_a   1.000
_cell.length_b   1.000
_cell.length_c   1.000
_cell.angle_alpha   90.00
_cell.angle_beta   90.00
_cell.angle_gamma   90.00
#
_symmetry.space_group_name_H-M   'P 1'
#
loop_
_entity.id
_entity.type
_entity.pdbx_description
1 polymer ?
#
loop_
_entity_poly.entity_id
_entity_poly.type
_entity_poly.pdbx_seq_one_letter_code
_entity_poly.pdbx_strand_id
1 'polypeptide(L)'
;TGVKIFEKKTDKLIQKIDLECQLWGLNNISVGDYNFDGIDDFSVFEQSYAGPNTSSLYFLFNPKTGKYFKSSFEGTSLEFDQKTKRIYEHNQCCAGRSHMNAEYKVVNNKMVLIKKTCFEYDEKKEDFIKVKCE
;
A
#
# COMPACT_ATOMS: atom_id res chain seq x y z
N THR A 1 7.20 -17.49 9.01
CA THR A 1 5.94 -17.11 8.36
C THR A 1 6.20 -16.71 6.91
N GLY A 2 5.31 -17.06 6.02
CA GLY A 2 5.53 -16.75 4.60
C GLY A 2 4.30 -17.01 3.75
N VAL A 3 4.44 -16.75 2.46
CA VAL A 3 3.40 -16.95 1.45
C VAL A 3 3.87 -18.03 0.48
N LYS A 4 2.99 -19.00 0.21
CA LYS A 4 3.21 -20.02 -0.81
C LYS A 4 2.26 -19.78 -1.99
N ILE A 5 2.79 -19.84 -3.20
CA ILE A 5 2.01 -19.60 -4.42
C ILE A 5 1.96 -20.88 -5.21
N PHE A 6 0.74 -21.35 -5.51
CA PHE A 6 0.48 -22.59 -6.21
C PHE A 6 -0.21 -22.32 -7.55
N GLU A 7 0.10 -23.14 -8.55
CA GLU A 7 -0.65 -23.15 -9.80
C GLU A 7 -2.04 -23.74 -9.56
N LYS A 8 -3.09 -23.00 -9.93
CA LYS A 8 -4.48 -23.35 -9.62
C LYS A 8 -4.93 -24.69 -10.24
N LYS A 9 -4.45 -25.02 -11.44
CA LYS A 9 -4.87 -26.23 -12.17
C LYS A 9 -4.21 -27.49 -11.67
N THR A 10 -2.94 -27.42 -11.23
CA THR A 10 -2.12 -28.59 -10.91
C THR A 10 -1.73 -28.66 -9.44
N ASP A 11 -2.02 -27.63 -8.65
CA ASP A 11 -1.58 -27.46 -7.26
C ASP A 11 -0.06 -27.53 -7.10
N LYS A 12 0.67 -27.28 -8.18
CA LYS A 12 2.13 -27.23 -8.15
C LYS A 12 2.62 -25.97 -7.45
N LEU A 13 3.54 -26.12 -6.50
CA LEU A 13 4.19 -24.99 -5.86
C LEU A 13 5.06 -24.22 -6.86
N ILE A 14 4.70 -22.96 -7.13
CA ILE A 14 5.43 -22.08 -8.04
C ILE A 14 6.47 -21.27 -7.29
N GLN A 15 6.11 -20.74 -6.11
CA GLN A 15 6.94 -19.80 -5.38
C GLN A 15 6.63 -19.85 -3.89
N LYS A 16 7.68 -19.71 -3.08
CA LYS A 16 7.58 -19.53 -1.63
C LYS A 16 8.28 -18.22 -1.26
N ILE A 17 7.60 -17.38 -0.48
CA ILE A 17 8.12 -16.09 -0.03
C ILE A 17 8.12 -16.09 1.49
N ASP A 18 9.29 -15.96 2.10
CA ASP A 18 9.41 -15.83 3.55
C ASP A 18 9.24 -14.38 3.96
N LEU A 19 8.44 -14.13 4.99
CA LEU A 19 8.09 -12.80 5.46
C LEU A 19 8.25 -12.68 6.96
N GLU A 20 8.73 -11.52 7.39
CA GLU A 20 8.69 -11.09 8.77
C GLU A 20 7.60 -10.03 8.93
N CYS A 21 6.42 -10.44 9.36
CA CYS A 21 5.30 -9.52 9.57
C CYS A 21 4.35 -10.06 10.64
N GLN A 22 3.53 -9.17 11.17
CA GLN A 22 2.48 -9.53 12.11
C GLN A 22 1.28 -10.11 11.36
N LEU A 23 1.12 -11.42 11.40
CA LEU A 23 -0.04 -12.08 10.78
C LEU A 23 -1.14 -12.25 11.82
N TRP A 24 -2.23 -11.52 11.64
CA TRP A 24 -3.41 -11.56 12.51
C TRP A 24 -4.56 -12.27 11.80
N GLY A 25 -4.57 -13.61 11.87
CA GLY A 25 -5.64 -14.41 11.28
C GLY A 25 -5.46 -14.71 9.79
N LEU A 26 -6.54 -15.14 9.13
CA LEU A 26 -6.50 -15.69 7.77
C LEU A 26 -6.61 -14.64 6.65
N ASN A 27 -6.94 -13.39 6.97
CA ASN A 27 -7.25 -12.36 5.98
C ASN A 27 -6.13 -11.32 5.82
N ASN A 28 -4.87 -11.77 5.84
CA ASN A 28 -3.72 -10.88 5.72
C ASN A 28 -3.28 -10.63 4.28
N ILE A 29 -3.84 -11.38 3.34
CA ILE A 29 -3.48 -11.29 1.92
C ILE A 29 -4.64 -10.69 1.14
N SER A 30 -4.33 -9.65 0.35
CA SER A 30 -5.28 -9.04 -0.57
C SER A 30 -4.76 -9.12 -1.99
N VAL A 31 -5.66 -9.40 -2.94
CA VAL A 31 -5.33 -9.51 -4.36
C VAL A 31 -5.87 -8.29 -5.11
N GLY A 32 -5.05 -7.72 -5.96
CA GLY A 32 -5.42 -6.58 -6.79
C GLY A 32 -4.30 -6.19 -7.74
N ASP A 33 -4.62 -5.32 -8.68
CA ASP A 33 -3.62 -4.79 -9.63
C ASP A 33 -3.05 -3.49 -9.06
N TYR A 34 -1.92 -3.58 -8.40
CA TYR A 34 -1.32 -2.44 -7.69
C TYR A 34 -0.42 -1.55 -8.57
N ASN A 35 0.09 -2.09 -9.67
CA ASN A 35 0.92 -1.32 -10.61
C ASN A 35 0.18 -0.93 -11.90
N PHE A 36 -1.11 -1.24 -11.97
CA PHE A 36 -2.00 -0.84 -13.07
C PHE A 36 -1.59 -1.41 -14.44
N ASP A 37 -1.08 -2.64 -14.45
CA ASP A 37 -0.66 -3.33 -15.69
C ASP A 37 -1.70 -4.35 -16.22
N GLY A 38 -2.82 -4.48 -15.54
CA GLY A 38 -3.88 -5.43 -15.90
C GLY A 38 -3.69 -6.83 -15.37
N ILE A 39 -2.67 -7.08 -14.59
CA ILE A 39 -2.36 -8.39 -14.00
C ILE A 39 -2.48 -8.29 -12.48
N ASP A 40 -3.10 -9.31 -11.86
CA ASP A 40 -3.27 -9.32 -10.42
C ASP A 40 -1.94 -9.50 -9.68
N ASP A 41 -1.74 -8.67 -8.71
CA ASP A 41 -0.66 -8.71 -7.73
C ASP A 41 -1.26 -9.11 -6.37
N PHE A 42 -0.47 -9.16 -5.33
CA PHE A 42 -1.00 -9.35 -3.98
C PHE A 42 -0.26 -8.48 -2.97
N SER A 43 -0.96 -8.17 -1.88
CA SER A 43 -0.37 -7.50 -0.73
C SER A 43 -0.51 -8.35 0.52
N VAL A 44 0.42 -8.14 1.45
CA VAL A 44 0.39 -8.78 2.76
C VAL A 44 0.33 -7.68 3.80
N PHE A 45 -0.69 -7.74 4.66
CA PHE A 45 -0.82 -6.80 5.76
C PHE A 45 0.41 -6.91 6.68
N GLU A 46 1.07 -5.79 6.92
CA GLU A 46 2.28 -5.75 7.73
C GLU A 46 1.99 -5.39 9.18
N GLN A 47 1.39 -4.23 9.41
CA GLN A 47 1.06 -3.79 10.76
C GLN A 47 0.04 -2.65 10.78
N SER A 48 -0.61 -2.50 11.94
CA SER A 48 -1.39 -1.31 12.28
C SER A 48 -0.58 -0.41 13.20
N TYR A 49 -0.72 0.88 12.99
CA TYR A 49 -0.15 1.89 13.87
C TYR A 49 -1.24 2.41 14.82
N ALA A 50 -0.86 3.26 15.76
CA ALA A 50 -1.84 3.95 16.60
C ALA A 50 -2.81 4.75 15.71
N GLY A 51 -4.12 4.59 15.93
CA GLY A 51 -5.16 5.18 15.11
C GLY A 51 -5.46 4.38 13.84
N PRO A 52 -5.96 5.03 12.77
CA PRO A 52 -6.41 4.33 11.56
C PRO A 52 -5.30 3.95 10.58
N ASN A 53 -4.05 4.29 10.87
CA ASN A 53 -2.95 4.07 9.94
C ASN A 53 -2.57 2.60 9.84
N THR A 54 -2.36 2.10 8.63
CA THR A 54 -1.93 0.73 8.35
C THR A 54 -0.81 0.72 7.31
N SER A 55 -0.04 -0.37 7.29
CA SER A 55 0.90 -0.61 6.20
C SER A 55 0.81 -2.06 5.71
N SER A 56 1.21 -2.25 4.46
CA SER A 56 1.25 -3.56 3.81
C SER A 56 2.48 -3.68 2.95
N LEU A 57 2.87 -4.92 2.68
CA LEU A 57 3.90 -5.25 1.71
C LEU A 57 3.22 -5.58 0.38
N TYR A 58 3.72 -5.02 -0.71
CA TYR A 58 3.12 -5.19 -2.04
C TYR A 58 4.04 -6.02 -2.94
N PHE A 59 3.52 -7.14 -3.45
CA PHE A 59 4.22 -8.06 -4.32
C PHE A 59 3.61 -7.99 -5.72
N LEU A 60 4.43 -7.64 -6.70
CA LEU A 60 4.02 -7.47 -8.08
C LEU A 60 4.39 -8.68 -8.91
N PHE A 61 3.52 -9.06 -9.84
CA PHE A 61 3.78 -10.16 -10.76
C PHE A 61 4.66 -9.71 -11.92
N ASN A 62 5.73 -10.48 -12.18
CA ASN A 62 6.60 -10.26 -13.33
C ASN A 62 6.26 -11.30 -14.40
N PRO A 63 5.61 -10.89 -15.51
CA PRO A 63 5.22 -11.84 -16.57
C PRO A 63 6.41 -12.46 -17.30
N LYS A 64 7.58 -11.84 -17.26
CA LYS A 64 8.80 -12.38 -17.88
C LYS A 64 9.35 -13.56 -17.11
N THR A 65 9.27 -13.54 -15.79
CA THR A 65 9.77 -14.63 -14.93
C THR A 65 8.69 -15.58 -14.46
N GLY A 66 7.41 -15.17 -14.55
CA GLY A 66 6.29 -15.92 -14.00
C GLY A 66 6.24 -15.93 -12.48
N LYS A 67 6.93 -15.01 -11.84
CA LYS A 67 7.04 -14.94 -10.37
C LYS A 67 6.69 -13.56 -9.84
N TYR A 68 6.36 -13.51 -8.55
CA TYR A 68 6.13 -12.28 -7.81
C TYR A 68 7.43 -11.78 -7.19
N PHE A 69 7.58 -10.46 -7.13
CA PHE A 69 8.71 -9.83 -6.46
C PHE A 69 8.20 -8.76 -5.50
N LYS A 70 8.95 -8.55 -4.42
CA LYS A 70 8.64 -7.49 -3.47
C LYS A 70 8.90 -6.14 -4.12
N SER A 71 7.85 -5.31 -4.22
CA SER A 71 7.97 -3.97 -4.79
C SER A 71 8.62 -3.00 -3.80
N SER A 72 8.97 -1.82 -4.31
CA SER A 72 9.37 -0.68 -3.49
C SER A 72 8.17 0.14 -2.99
N PHE A 73 6.94 -0.31 -3.24
CA PHE A 73 5.74 0.40 -2.80
C PHE A 73 5.69 0.44 -1.27
N GLU A 74 5.60 1.63 -0.74
CA GLU A 74 5.50 1.85 0.69
C GLU A 74 4.69 3.11 0.98
N GLY A 75 4.06 3.14 2.13
CA GLY A 75 3.26 4.28 2.56
C GLY A 75 2.22 3.84 3.58
N THR A 76 1.49 4.81 4.09
CA THR A 76 0.49 4.62 5.13
C THR A 76 -0.89 4.63 4.50
N SER A 77 -1.67 3.57 4.79
CA SER A 77 -3.07 3.46 4.35
C SER A 77 -3.25 3.74 2.86
N LEU A 78 -2.49 3.04 2.02
CA LEU A 78 -2.51 3.24 0.57
C LEU A 78 -3.83 2.75 -0.04
N GLU A 79 -4.38 3.54 -0.94
CA GLU A 79 -5.55 3.21 -1.77
C GLU A 79 -5.16 3.25 -3.24
N PHE A 80 -5.63 2.27 -4.01
CA PHE A 80 -5.30 2.12 -5.42
C PHE A 80 -6.56 2.36 -6.26
N ASP A 81 -6.55 3.42 -7.06
CA ASP A 81 -7.67 3.76 -7.94
C ASP A 81 -7.38 3.27 -9.35
N GLN A 82 -8.12 2.24 -9.78
CA GLN A 82 -7.93 1.62 -11.10
C GLN A 82 -8.38 2.53 -12.25
N LYS A 83 -9.32 3.43 -12.02
CA LYS A 83 -9.82 4.34 -13.06
C LYS A 83 -8.80 5.40 -13.40
N THR A 84 -8.22 6.03 -12.39
CA THR A 84 -7.26 7.11 -12.57
C THR A 84 -5.82 6.60 -12.65
N LYS A 85 -5.59 5.34 -12.30
CA LYS A 85 -4.27 4.74 -12.17
C LYS A 85 -3.38 5.54 -11.24
N ARG A 86 -3.93 5.84 -10.06
CA ARG A 86 -3.26 6.62 -9.01
C ARG A 86 -3.27 5.86 -7.69
N ILE A 87 -2.25 6.11 -6.90
CA ILE A 87 -2.17 5.63 -5.53
C ILE A 87 -2.33 6.83 -4.61
N TYR A 88 -3.22 6.71 -3.63
CA TYR A 88 -3.45 7.74 -2.63
C TYR A 88 -2.95 7.26 -1.28
N GLU A 89 -2.21 8.11 -0.61
CA GLU A 89 -1.72 7.85 0.74
C GLU A 89 -2.41 8.79 1.72
N HIS A 90 -2.80 8.26 2.87
CA HIS A 90 -3.35 9.05 3.96
C HIS A 90 -2.63 8.70 5.25
N ASN A 91 -2.07 9.70 5.92
CA ASN A 91 -1.42 9.54 7.21
C ASN A 91 -2.04 10.54 8.20
N GLN A 92 -2.39 10.03 9.37
CA GLN A 92 -2.99 10.81 10.44
C GLN A 92 -2.16 10.62 11.71
N CYS A 93 -1.84 11.72 12.39
CA CYS A 93 -1.15 11.63 13.68
C CYS A 93 -1.76 12.57 14.70
N CYS A 94 -1.23 12.48 15.91
CA CYS A 94 -1.48 13.46 16.96
C CYS A 94 -2.96 13.54 17.34
N ALA A 95 -3.58 12.36 17.56
CA ALA A 95 -5.00 12.21 17.90
C ALA A 95 -5.94 12.89 16.87
N GLY A 96 -5.59 12.78 15.58
CA GLY A 96 -6.39 13.35 14.49
C GLY A 96 -6.17 14.83 14.24
N ARG A 97 -5.19 15.45 14.89
CA ARG A 97 -4.92 16.88 14.73
C ARG A 97 -4.05 17.19 13.52
N SER A 98 -3.34 16.21 12.98
CA SER A 98 -2.49 16.37 11.81
C SER A 98 -2.82 15.31 10.76
N HIS A 99 -2.99 15.72 9.50
CA HIS A 99 -3.29 14.86 8.37
C HIS A 99 -2.35 15.15 7.22
N MET A 100 -1.93 14.10 6.53
CA MET A 100 -1.20 14.18 5.27
C MET A 100 -1.94 13.36 4.22
N ASN A 101 -2.11 13.94 3.03
CA ASN A 101 -2.63 13.25 1.86
C ASN A 101 -1.62 13.37 0.73
N ALA A 102 -1.33 12.27 0.05
CA ALA A 102 -0.43 12.26 -1.08
C ALA A 102 -1.04 11.48 -2.24
N GLU A 103 -0.68 11.86 -3.46
CA GLU A 103 -1.10 11.22 -4.69
C GLU A 103 0.14 10.83 -5.49
N TYR A 104 0.16 9.59 -5.95
CA TYR A 104 1.28 9.02 -6.68
C TYR A 104 0.79 8.43 -8.01
N LYS A 105 1.65 8.47 -9.02
CA LYS A 105 1.52 7.65 -10.22
C LYS A 105 2.55 6.51 -10.16
N VAL A 106 2.34 5.48 -10.98
CA VAL A 106 3.29 4.36 -11.09
C VAL A 106 4.06 4.49 -12.38
N VAL A 107 5.39 4.49 -12.28
CA VAL A 107 6.31 4.52 -13.42
C VAL A 107 7.38 3.45 -13.18
N ASN A 108 7.50 2.49 -14.11
CA ASN A 108 8.46 1.38 -14.01
C ASN A 108 8.39 0.66 -12.66
N ASN A 109 7.17 0.34 -12.21
CA ASN A 109 6.88 -0.32 -10.94
C ASN A 109 7.36 0.45 -9.71
N LYS A 110 7.43 1.77 -9.81
CA LYS A 110 7.79 2.66 -8.69
C LYS A 110 6.73 3.73 -8.49
N MET A 111 6.49 4.08 -7.25
CA MET A 111 5.60 5.20 -6.89
C MET A 111 6.33 6.52 -7.14
N VAL A 112 5.71 7.39 -7.92
CA VAL A 112 6.24 8.74 -8.21
C VAL A 112 5.24 9.76 -7.66
N LEU A 113 5.70 10.59 -6.73
CA LEU A 113 4.87 11.60 -6.07
C LEU A 113 4.38 12.66 -7.07
N ILE A 114 3.06 12.88 -7.11
CA ILE A 114 2.44 13.95 -7.90
C ILE A 114 2.11 15.13 -7.00
N LYS A 115 1.50 14.87 -5.86
CA LYS A 115 1.00 15.92 -4.96
C LYS A 115 1.02 15.43 -3.52
N LYS A 116 1.39 16.33 -2.61
CA LYS A 116 1.35 16.08 -1.16
C LYS A 116 0.76 17.29 -0.47
N THR A 117 -0.21 17.07 0.40
CA THR A 117 -0.90 18.14 1.13
C THR A 117 -0.97 17.78 2.60
N CYS A 118 -0.65 18.74 3.46
CA CYS A 118 -0.65 18.56 4.91
C CYS A 118 -1.59 19.55 5.57
N PHE A 119 -2.27 19.08 6.62
CA PHE A 119 -3.23 19.85 7.38
C PHE A 119 -2.97 19.71 8.87
N GLU A 120 -3.18 20.79 9.61
CA GLU A 120 -3.16 20.80 11.07
C GLU A 120 -4.41 21.48 11.61
N TYR A 121 -4.88 21.00 12.77
CA TYR A 121 -6.02 21.60 13.43
C TYR A 121 -5.61 22.93 14.11
N ASP A 122 -6.31 24.00 13.78
CA ASP A 122 -6.12 25.33 14.38
C ASP A 122 -7.23 25.59 15.40
N GLU A 123 -6.87 25.68 16.69
CA GLU A 123 -7.84 25.88 17.76
C GLU A 123 -8.54 27.24 17.70
N LYS A 124 -7.87 28.26 17.17
CA LYS A 124 -8.46 29.59 17.04
C LYS A 124 -9.54 29.66 15.97
N LYS A 125 -9.35 28.92 14.88
CA LYS A 125 -10.29 28.83 13.76
C LYS A 125 -11.30 27.71 13.92
N GLU A 126 -11.07 26.81 14.89
CA GLU A 126 -11.87 25.61 15.11
C GLU A 126 -12.02 24.77 13.82
N ASP A 127 -10.95 24.68 13.00
CA ASP A 127 -10.94 23.98 11.74
C ASP A 127 -9.51 23.58 11.36
N PHE A 128 -9.40 22.71 10.35
CA PHE A 128 -8.11 22.33 9.78
C PHE A 128 -7.60 23.39 8.82
N ILE A 129 -6.34 23.73 8.93
CA ILE A 129 -5.65 24.62 8.02
C ILE A 129 -4.58 23.88 7.24
N LYS A 130 -4.37 24.28 6.00
CA LYS A 130 -3.30 23.74 5.17
C LYS A 130 -1.97 24.30 5.65
N VAL A 131 -1.01 23.39 5.88
CA VAL A 131 0.34 23.74 6.32
C VAL A 131 1.37 23.16 5.37
N LYS A 132 2.62 23.60 5.51
CA LYS A 132 3.72 23.05 4.73
C LYS A 132 4.03 21.64 5.23
N CYS A 133 4.17 20.69 4.32
CA CYS A 133 4.64 19.34 4.65
C CYS A 133 6.14 19.35 4.95
N GLU A 134 6.50 18.70 6.02
CA GLU A 134 7.92 18.50 6.36
C GLU A 134 8.51 17.30 5.65
#